data_e3b1d5fdfc5292b05a52f0beaa06be78
#
_entry.id   e3b1d5fdfc5292b05a52f0beaa06be78
#
_cell.length_a   1.000
_cell.length_b   1.000
_cell.length_c   1.000
_cell.angle_alpha   90.00
_cell.angle_beta   90.00
_cell.angle_gamma   90.00
#
_symmetry.space_group_name_H-M   'P 1'
#
loop_
_entity.id
_entity.type
_entity.pdbx_description
1 polymer ?
#
loop_
_entity_poly.entity_id
_entity_poly.type
_entity_poly.pdbx_seq_one_letter_code
_entity_poly.pdbx_strand_id
1 'polypeptide(L)' 'MIDVTRMNGKQFTLNSDLIETIEETPDTVLTLTTGKKIIVKESRQDVKNLVKLARKEIFASDKEDN' A
#
# COMPACT_ATOMS: atom_id res chain seq x y z
N MET A 1 -6.85 -2.74 1.91
CA MET A 1 -6.89 -1.62 0.94
C MET A 1 -6.11 -0.44 1.47
N ILE A 2 -5.32 0.16 0.62
CA ILE A 2 -4.57 1.37 0.97
C ILE A 2 -4.77 2.41 -0.12
N ASP A 3 -4.70 3.69 0.25
CA ASP A 3 -4.78 4.79 -0.70
C ASP A 3 -3.37 5.32 -0.95
N VAL A 4 -2.96 5.33 -2.19
CA VAL A 4 -1.66 5.85 -2.61
C VAL A 4 -1.83 6.82 -3.76
N THR A 5 -0.78 7.61 -4.02
CA THR A 5 -0.84 8.71 -4.98
C THR A 5 0.10 8.41 -6.15
N ARG A 6 -0.44 8.46 -7.37
CA ARG A 6 0.37 8.32 -8.58
C ARG A 6 1.23 9.57 -8.76
N MET A 7 2.25 9.47 -9.58
CA MET A 7 3.16 10.59 -9.85
C MET A 7 2.44 11.80 -10.45
N ASN A 8 1.32 11.60 -11.13
CA ASN A 8 0.50 12.70 -11.65
C ASN A 8 -0.40 13.36 -10.60
N GLY A 9 -0.31 12.93 -9.35
CA GLY A 9 -1.07 13.51 -8.24
C GLY A 9 -2.42 12.86 -7.98
N LYS A 10 -2.85 11.92 -8.81
CA LYS A 10 -4.13 11.24 -8.61
C LYS A 10 -4.00 10.11 -7.60
N GLN A 11 -4.90 10.12 -6.62
CA GLN A 11 -4.98 9.03 -5.65
C GLN A 11 -5.78 7.86 -6.21
N PHE A 12 -5.45 6.66 -5.75
CA PHE A 12 -6.22 5.48 -6.06
C PHE A 12 -6.11 4.49 -4.91
N THR A 13 -7.08 3.61 -4.81
CA THR A 13 -7.13 2.58 -3.77
C THR A 13 -6.60 1.28 -4.34
N LEU A 14 -5.66 0.69 -3.62
CA LEU A 14 -4.98 -0.54 -4.03
C LEU A 14 -5.22 -1.63 -3.01
N ASN A 15 -5.47 -2.83 -3.48
CA ASN A 15 -5.51 -4.00 -2.60
C ASN A 15 -4.09 -4.33 -2.17
N SER A 16 -3.77 -4.04 -0.91
CA SER A 16 -2.43 -4.23 -0.38
C SER A 16 -1.97 -5.69 -0.38
N ASP A 17 -2.91 -6.63 -0.39
CA ASP A 17 -2.57 -8.06 -0.45
C ASP A 17 -1.96 -8.46 -1.79
N LEU A 18 -2.12 -7.63 -2.82
CA LEU A 18 -1.52 -7.88 -4.13
C LEU A 18 -0.10 -7.36 -4.26
N ILE A 19 0.41 -6.65 -3.25
CA ILE A 19 1.76 -6.09 -3.29
C ILE A 19 2.77 -7.18 -2.93
N GLU A 20 3.68 -7.45 -3.86
CA GLU A 20 4.75 -8.41 -3.62
C GLU A 20 6.00 -7.73 -3.06
N THR A 21 6.42 -6.62 -3.66
CA THR A 21 7.59 -5.88 -3.21
C THR A 21 7.34 -4.38 -3.22
N ILE A 22 8.03 -3.69 -2.31
CA ILE A 22 8.02 -2.23 -2.22
C ILE A 22 9.48 -1.79 -2.25
N GLU A 23 9.86 -1.04 -3.29
CA GLU A 23 11.23 -0.56 -3.46
C GLU A 23 11.22 0.96 -3.61
N GLU A 24 12.32 1.59 -3.22
CA GLU A 24 12.46 3.05 -3.35
C GLU A 24 13.87 3.38 -3.84
N THR A 25 14.04 3.48 -5.19
CA THR A 25 15.35 3.76 -5.81
C THR A 25 15.18 4.42 -7.18
N PRO A 26 15.07 5.74 -7.30
CA PRO A 26 14.82 6.73 -6.24
C PRO A 26 13.34 6.85 -5.90
N ASP A 27 12.44 6.45 -6.81
CA ASP A 27 11.00 6.51 -6.61
C ASP A 27 10.49 5.23 -5.98
N THR A 28 9.37 5.34 -5.28
CA THR A 28 8.72 4.18 -4.68
C THR A 28 8.00 3.39 -5.76
N VAL A 29 8.38 2.14 -5.93
CA VAL A 29 7.79 1.23 -6.91
C VAL A 29 7.13 0.06 -6.18
N LEU A 30 5.85 -0.13 -6.44
CA LEU A 30 5.10 -1.25 -5.92
C LEU A 30 4.99 -2.30 -7.02
N THR A 31 5.52 -3.49 -6.76
CA THR A 31 5.40 -4.60 -7.70
C THR A 31 4.29 -5.52 -7.20
N LEU A 32 3.29 -5.73 -8.04
CA LEU A 32 2.16 -6.57 -7.70
C LEU A 32 2.43 -8.03 -8.05
N THR A 33 1.66 -8.92 -7.47
CA THR A 33 1.80 -10.37 -7.71
C THR A 33 1.59 -10.74 -9.19
N THR A 34 0.90 -9.88 -9.95
CA THR A 34 0.72 -10.06 -11.39
C THR A 34 1.96 -9.66 -12.19
N GLY A 35 2.96 -9.08 -11.54
CA GLY A 35 4.14 -8.53 -12.20
C GLY A 35 4.01 -7.07 -12.58
N LYS A 36 2.83 -6.48 -12.44
CA LYS A 36 2.61 -5.06 -12.74
C LYS A 36 3.35 -4.19 -11.73
N LYS A 37 3.97 -3.12 -12.21
CA LYS A 37 4.68 -2.16 -11.36
C LYS A 37 3.97 -0.82 -11.37
N ILE A 38 3.84 -0.23 -10.21
CA ILE A 38 3.18 1.07 -10.03
C ILE A 38 4.11 1.98 -9.27
N ILE A 39 4.34 3.20 -9.80
CA ILE A 39 5.17 4.20 -9.15
C ILE A 39 4.26 5.15 -8.38
N VAL A 40 4.56 5.37 -7.09
CA VAL A 40 3.75 6.21 -6.21
C VAL A 40 4.61 7.28 -5.54
N LYS A 41 3.95 8.32 -5.05
CA LYS A 41 4.63 9.43 -4.37
C LYS A 41 4.99 9.13 -2.92
N GLU A 42 4.21 8.26 -2.27
CA GLU A 42 4.48 7.88 -0.89
C GLU A 42 5.84 7.20 -0.78
N SER A 43 6.54 7.43 0.33
CA SER A 43 7.80 6.76 0.58
C SER A 43 7.57 5.27 0.85
N ARG A 44 8.63 4.47 0.74
CA ARG A 44 8.56 3.04 1.07
C ARG A 44 8.02 2.86 2.49
N GLN A 45 8.50 3.67 3.43
CA GLN A 45 8.06 3.56 4.82
C GLN A 45 6.60 3.93 4.98
N ASP A 46 6.14 4.97 4.27
CA ASP A 46 4.73 5.36 4.31
C ASP A 46 3.83 4.26 3.79
N VAL A 47 4.21 3.62 2.69
CA VAL A 47 3.43 2.50 2.15
C VAL A 47 3.37 1.35 3.14
N LYS A 48 4.50 1.02 3.77
CA LYS A 48 4.54 -0.02 4.80
C LYS A 48 3.61 0.32 5.96
N ASN A 49 3.58 1.57 6.39
CA ASN A 49 2.71 2.01 7.46
C ASN A 49 1.24 1.89 7.07
N LEU A 50 0.90 2.25 5.83
CA LEU A 50 -0.48 2.13 5.33
C LEU A 50 -0.93 0.67 5.32
N VAL A 51 -0.05 -0.23 4.89
CA VAL A 51 -0.34 -1.66 4.88
C VAL A 51 -0.59 -2.16 6.30
N LYS A 52 0.25 -1.76 7.25
CA LYS A 52 0.09 -2.14 8.65
C LYS A 52 -1.22 -1.63 9.22
N LEU A 53 -1.57 -0.38 8.93
CA LEU A 53 -2.81 0.20 9.41
C LEU A 53 -4.02 -0.51 8.85
N ALA A 54 -4.00 -0.87 7.57
CA ALA A 54 -5.09 -1.60 6.94
C ALA A 54 -5.31 -2.96 7.61
N ARG A 55 -4.23 -3.67 7.89
CA ARG A 55 -4.30 -4.96 8.59
C ARG A 55 -4.78 -4.79 10.02
N LYS A 56 -4.28 -3.78 10.70
CA LYS A 56 -4.65 -3.51 12.09
C LYS A 56 -6.12 -3.19 12.21
N GLU A 57 -6.67 -2.42 11.28
CA GLU A 57 -8.09 -2.08 11.27
C GLU A 57 -8.96 -3.32 11.15
N ILE A 58 -8.58 -4.26 10.28
CA ILE A 58 -9.33 -5.51 10.12
C ILE A 58 -9.30 -6.30 11.41
N PHE A 59 -8.15 -6.46 12.02
CA PHE A 59 -8.02 -7.22 13.27
C PHE A 59 -8.63 -6.51 14.45
N ALA A 60 -8.54 -5.17 14.49
CA ALA A 60 -9.14 -4.40 15.57
C ALA A 60 -10.66 -4.51 15.53
N SER A 61 -11.25 -4.50 14.33
CA SER A 61 -12.71 -4.70 14.19
C SER A 61 -13.14 -6.05 14.74
N ASP A 62 -12.39 -7.10 14.44
CA ASP A 62 -12.69 -8.43 14.94
C ASP A 62 -12.61 -8.47 16.46
N LYS A 63 -11.65 -7.78 17.05
CA LYS A 63 -11.49 -7.73 18.50
C LYS A 63 -12.60 -6.92 19.16
N GLU A 64 -13.03 -5.85 18.53
CA GLU A 64 -14.08 -5.00 19.08
C GLU A 64 -15.44 -5.71 19.11
N ASP A 65 -15.66 -6.61 18.20
CA ASP A 65 -16.88 -7.38 18.11
C ASP A 65 -17.00 -8.41 19.24
N ASN A 66 -15.93 -8.63 19.93
CA ASN A 66 -15.88 -9.54 21.06
C ASN A 66 -16.12 -8.79 22.37
#